data_794e59e6725e09ecf6a0625a29e9a16b
#
_entry.id   794e59e6725e09ecf6a0625a29e9a16b
#
_cell.length_a   1.000
_cell.length_b   1.000
_cell.length_c   1.000
_cell.angle_alpha   90.00
_cell.angle_beta   90.00
_cell.angle_gamma   90.00
#
_symmetry.space_group_name_H-M   'P 1'
#
loop_
_entity.id
_entity.type
_entity.pdbx_description
1 polymer ?
#
loop_
_entity_poly.entity_id
_entity_poly.type
_entity_poly.pdbx_seq_one_letter_code
_entity_poly.pdbx_strand_id
1 'polypeptide(L)'
;MTGTTAPRKGGRWIERWEPEDETFWKETGERVARRNLLYSVLSEHIGFSIWSLWSVMVLFMGPQYGIDPAGKFFLIGTATLVGALVRVPYTFAVARFGGRNWTVVSALLLLAPTVAALVVMEPGTSYGTFLAVAALTGVGGGNFASSMTNINAFFPLRKKGWALGLNAGGGNIGVPVVQLAALLVIATAGAGHPRLLLVVYIPLIVAAAALAALRMDNLAPVRNDTGAVREAVREPHTWIMAFLYIGTFGSFIGYSFAFGLVLQTQFGRTPLQAASLTFIGPLLGSLIRPVGGALADRFGGARITLATFVAMAAATGVVILASVRESLPVFLVGFVALFALSGLGNGSTYKMIPGIFQAQALARGMSGEDAAAYGRRLSGAAMGLIGAVGALGGLGINLVFRGAFQSSGSGTAAFVTFLGFYAVCCTVMWAVYLRRPAAVAVPDAGVAAKPQLTSV
;
A
#
# COMPACT_ATOMS: atom_id res chain seq x y z
N MET A 1 27.40 -16.97 -33.12
CA MET A 1 26.30 -16.90 -32.10
C MET A 1 26.95 -16.69 -30.74
N THR A 2 27.27 -15.47 -30.38
CA THR A 2 27.89 -15.11 -29.12
C THR A 2 26.77 -14.57 -28.21
N GLY A 3 26.33 -15.44 -27.28
CA GLY A 3 25.38 -15.02 -26.25
C GLY A 3 25.96 -13.87 -25.42
N THR A 4 25.48 -12.67 -25.63
CA THR A 4 25.86 -11.46 -24.90
C THR A 4 25.30 -11.55 -23.49
N THR A 5 25.98 -12.24 -22.58
CA THR A 5 25.78 -12.06 -21.15
C THR A 5 26.21 -10.65 -20.80
N ALA A 6 25.27 -9.84 -20.29
CA ALA A 6 25.58 -8.50 -19.80
C ALA A 6 26.77 -8.55 -18.83
N PRO A 7 27.81 -7.71 -19.01
CA PRO A 7 28.97 -7.74 -18.15
C PRO A 7 28.56 -7.47 -16.71
N ARG A 8 28.92 -8.36 -15.80
CA ARG A 8 28.66 -8.26 -14.36
C ARG A 8 29.91 -7.80 -13.64
N LYS A 9 29.91 -6.61 -13.08
CA LYS A 9 30.81 -6.25 -11.98
C LYS A 9 30.38 -7.01 -10.72
N GLY A 10 31.33 -7.37 -9.85
CA GLY A 10 31.07 -8.14 -8.64
C GLY A 10 29.79 -7.66 -7.91
N GLY A 11 29.02 -8.57 -7.26
CA GLY A 11 27.80 -8.23 -6.53
C GLY A 11 26.50 -8.23 -7.34
N ARG A 12 26.43 -8.93 -8.47
CA ARG A 12 25.21 -9.06 -9.30
C ARG A 12 24.70 -7.74 -9.89
N TRP A 13 25.57 -6.83 -10.30
CA TRP A 13 25.24 -5.62 -11.02
C TRP A 13 25.06 -5.92 -12.52
N ILE A 14 23.94 -5.46 -13.09
CA ILE A 14 23.64 -5.50 -14.52
C ILE A 14 23.92 -4.09 -15.07
N GLU A 15 24.94 -3.98 -15.95
CA GLU A 15 25.38 -2.69 -16.49
C GLU A 15 24.51 -2.23 -17.67
N ARG A 16 24.04 -3.16 -18.50
CA ARG A 16 23.17 -2.89 -19.65
C ARG A 16 21.81 -3.51 -19.43
N TRP A 17 20.76 -2.68 -19.43
CA TRP A 17 19.38 -3.10 -19.28
C TRP A 17 18.48 -2.36 -20.24
N GLU A 18 17.93 -3.05 -21.25
CA GLU A 18 17.16 -2.49 -22.36
C GLU A 18 15.81 -3.21 -22.47
N PRO A 19 14.88 -2.97 -21.52
CA PRO A 19 13.63 -3.72 -21.46
C PRO A 19 12.67 -3.40 -22.61
N GLU A 20 12.86 -2.27 -23.31
CA GLU A 20 12.03 -1.90 -24.47
C GLU A 20 12.49 -2.61 -25.76
N ASP A 21 13.74 -3.11 -25.84
CA ASP A 21 14.20 -3.95 -26.94
C ASP A 21 13.53 -5.32 -26.84
N GLU A 22 12.75 -5.68 -27.87
CA GLU A 22 12.00 -6.94 -27.87
C GLU A 22 12.88 -8.18 -27.92
N THR A 23 14.02 -8.12 -28.60
CA THR A 23 14.96 -9.24 -28.71
C THR A 23 15.63 -9.49 -27.36
N PHE A 24 16.19 -8.43 -26.77
CA PHE A 24 16.75 -8.48 -25.43
C PHE A 24 15.73 -8.99 -24.40
N TRP A 25 14.48 -8.49 -24.50
CA TRP A 25 13.42 -8.88 -23.58
C TRP A 25 13.10 -10.36 -23.66
N LYS A 26 12.89 -10.91 -24.87
CA LYS A 26 12.54 -12.32 -25.10
C LYS A 26 13.67 -13.27 -24.68
N GLU A 27 14.90 -12.93 -24.99
CA GLU A 27 16.06 -13.81 -24.71
C GLU A 27 16.48 -13.81 -23.24
N THR A 28 16.47 -12.65 -22.59
CA THR A 28 17.10 -12.49 -21.27
C THR A 28 16.23 -11.69 -20.29
N GLY A 29 15.68 -10.55 -20.73
CA GLY A 29 15.06 -9.53 -19.89
C GLY A 29 13.90 -10.07 -19.06
N GLU A 30 12.97 -10.80 -19.69
CA GLU A 30 11.75 -11.28 -19.03
C GLU A 30 12.07 -12.24 -17.87
N ARG A 31 12.98 -13.17 -18.06
CA ARG A 31 13.37 -14.14 -17.03
C ARG A 31 14.00 -13.45 -15.82
N VAL A 32 14.88 -12.48 -16.06
CA VAL A 32 15.55 -11.72 -15.01
C VAL A 32 14.54 -10.84 -14.28
N ALA A 33 13.69 -10.11 -15.00
CA ALA A 33 12.68 -9.23 -14.43
C ALA A 33 11.65 -10.00 -13.57
N ARG A 34 11.12 -11.13 -14.08
CA ARG A 34 10.18 -11.99 -13.32
C ARG A 34 10.82 -12.56 -12.05
N ARG A 35 12.08 -12.96 -12.09
CA ARG A 35 12.80 -13.41 -10.91
C ARG A 35 12.91 -12.29 -9.87
N ASN A 36 13.32 -11.09 -10.27
CA ASN A 36 13.42 -9.95 -9.37
C ASN A 36 12.03 -9.56 -8.80
N LEU A 37 10.97 -9.63 -9.61
CA LEU A 37 9.60 -9.39 -9.16
C LEU A 37 9.18 -10.38 -8.07
N LEU A 38 9.42 -11.68 -8.25
CA LEU A 38 9.05 -12.71 -7.27
C LEU A 38 9.67 -12.44 -5.89
N TYR A 39 10.97 -12.17 -5.84
CA TYR A 39 11.66 -11.93 -4.56
C TYR A 39 11.41 -10.53 -4.01
N SER A 40 11.08 -9.57 -4.85
CA SER A 40 10.59 -8.25 -4.44
C SER A 40 9.24 -8.37 -3.73
N VAL A 41 8.29 -9.10 -4.32
CA VAL A 41 6.97 -9.39 -3.72
C VAL A 41 7.14 -10.09 -2.36
N LEU A 42 8.01 -11.10 -2.27
CA LEU A 42 8.26 -11.81 -1.01
C LEU A 42 8.79 -10.87 0.08
N SER A 43 9.79 -10.04 -0.25
CA SER A 43 10.37 -9.10 0.72
C SER A 43 9.36 -8.01 1.13
N GLU A 44 8.58 -7.51 0.18
CA GLU A 44 7.52 -6.53 0.44
C GLU A 44 6.40 -7.12 1.30
N HIS A 45 6.01 -8.38 1.05
CA HIS A 45 5.04 -9.12 1.85
C HIS A 45 5.46 -9.19 3.32
N ILE A 46 6.70 -9.58 3.60
CA ILE A 46 7.24 -9.60 4.97
C ILE A 46 7.31 -8.17 5.56
N GLY A 47 7.69 -7.18 4.74
CA GLY A 47 7.67 -5.77 5.13
C GLY A 47 6.28 -5.31 5.59
N PHE A 48 5.22 -5.61 4.82
CA PHE A 48 3.85 -5.29 5.20
C PHE A 48 3.36 -6.06 6.44
N SER A 49 3.77 -7.33 6.60
CA SER A 49 3.46 -8.11 7.79
C SER A 49 4.02 -7.43 9.05
N ILE A 50 5.28 -7.00 9.03
CA ILE A 50 5.91 -6.32 10.18
C ILE A 50 5.37 -4.90 10.38
N TRP A 51 5.08 -4.16 9.28
CA TRP A 51 4.46 -2.84 9.39
C TRP A 51 3.09 -2.90 10.06
N SER A 52 2.30 -3.94 9.76
CA SER A 52 0.97 -4.15 10.35
C SER A 52 0.99 -4.92 11.67
N LEU A 53 2.16 -5.24 12.22
CA LEU A 53 2.32 -6.09 13.41
C LEU A 53 1.47 -5.60 14.60
N TRP A 54 1.41 -4.28 14.84
CA TRP A 54 0.64 -3.73 15.95
C TRP A 54 -0.87 -3.87 15.80
N SER A 55 -1.37 -4.09 14.58
CA SER A 55 -2.80 -4.41 14.37
C SER A 55 -3.23 -5.72 15.03
N VAL A 56 -2.29 -6.63 15.25
CA VAL A 56 -2.52 -7.91 15.90
C VAL A 56 -1.95 -7.98 17.30
N MET A 57 -0.80 -7.32 17.57
CA MET A 57 -0.21 -7.32 18.92
C MET A 57 -1.16 -6.72 19.96
N VAL A 58 -1.94 -5.69 19.61
CA VAL A 58 -2.95 -5.11 20.51
C VAL A 58 -4.07 -6.08 20.88
N LEU A 59 -4.32 -7.12 20.09
CA LEU A 59 -5.33 -8.15 20.40
C LEU A 59 -4.87 -9.07 21.54
N PHE A 60 -3.54 -9.23 21.71
CA PHE A 60 -2.95 -9.97 22.83
C PHE A 60 -2.86 -9.13 24.13
N MET A 61 -2.98 -7.80 24.02
CA MET A 61 -2.83 -6.89 25.15
C MET A 61 -4.13 -6.79 25.95
N GLY A 62 -4.30 -7.70 26.91
CA GLY A 62 -5.41 -7.66 27.87
C GLY A 62 -5.25 -6.56 28.93
N PRO A 63 -6.14 -6.51 29.95
CA PRO A 63 -6.11 -5.51 31.03
C PRO A 63 -4.78 -5.42 31.78
N GLN A 64 -4.03 -6.52 31.85
CA GLN A 64 -2.73 -6.59 32.54
C GLN A 64 -1.65 -5.66 31.95
N TYR A 65 -1.84 -5.18 30.71
CA TYR A 65 -0.92 -4.22 30.09
C TYR A 65 -1.21 -2.76 30.47
N GLY A 66 -2.37 -2.49 31.12
CA GLY A 66 -2.72 -1.15 31.59
C GLY A 66 -2.92 -0.11 30.48
N ILE A 67 -3.13 -0.54 29.23
CA ILE A 67 -3.29 0.35 28.06
C ILE A 67 -4.76 0.34 27.64
N ASP A 68 -5.36 1.53 27.66
CA ASP A 68 -6.73 1.74 27.24
C ASP A 68 -6.91 1.60 25.70
N PRO A 69 -8.13 1.50 25.19
CA PRO A 69 -8.38 1.42 23.76
C PRO A 69 -7.77 2.58 22.97
N ALA A 70 -7.84 3.79 23.47
CA ALA A 70 -7.30 4.97 22.82
C ALA A 70 -5.75 4.90 22.70
N GLY A 71 -5.07 4.41 23.73
CA GLY A 71 -3.63 4.14 23.70
C GLY A 71 -3.29 3.07 22.65
N LYS A 72 -4.07 1.99 22.57
CA LYS A 72 -3.86 0.94 21.56
C LYS A 72 -4.02 1.47 20.12
N PHE A 73 -5.03 2.30 19.83
CA PHE A 73 -5.17 2.96 18.51
C PHE A 73 -3.98 3.87 18.21
N PHE A 74 -3.42 4.53 19.21
CA PHE A 74 -2.24 5.38 19.00
C PHE A 74 -0.97 4.58 18.74
N LEU A 75 -0.78 3.41 19.36
CA LEU A 75 0.30 2.48 19.01
C LEU A 75 0.24 2.10 17.53
N ILE A 76 -0.93 1.70 17.06
CA ILE A 76 -1.17 1.35 15.65
C ILE A 76 -0.89 2.56 14.74
N GLY A 77 -1.40 3.73 15.11
CA GLY A 77 -1.19 4.98 14.36
C GLY A 77 0.28 5.37 14.25
N THR A 78 1.06 5.17 15.32
CA THR A 78 2.51 5.47 15.35
C THR A 78 3.28 4.63 14.35
N ALA A 79 3.01 3.32 14.26
CA ALA A 79 3.60 2.44 13.24
C ALA A 79 3.25 2.92 11.82
N THR A 80 2.02 3.37 11.62
CA THR A 80 1.55 3.87 10.32
C THR A 80 2.23 5.17 9.93
N LEU A 81 2.39 6.11 10.87
CA LEU A 81 3.10 7.38 10.64
C LEU A 81 4.52 7.15 10.15
N VAL A 82 5.30 6.38 10.91
CA VAL A 82 6.69 6.12 10.54
C VAL A 82 6.76 5.39 9.20
N GLY A 83 5.88 4.42 8.97
CA GLY A 83 5.80 3.70 7.71
C GLY A 83 5.51 4.58 6.50
N ALA A 84 4.70 5.61 6.67
CA ALA A 84 4.44 6.60 5.62
C ALA A 84 5.67 7.49 5.35
N LEU A 85 6.32 7.99 6.41
CA LEU A 85 7.47 8.90 6.30
C LEU A 85 8.69 8.22 5.67
N VAL A 86 9.01 6.98 6.06
CA VAL A 86 10.19 6.28 5.53
C VAL A 86 10.05 5.87 4.06
N ARG A 87 8.86 5.91 3.46
CA ARG A 87 8.68 5.69 2.02
C ARG A 87 9.52 6.65 1.18
N VAL A 88 9.64 7.90 1.60
CA VAL A 88 10.42 8.90 0.85
C VAL A 88 11.89 8.50 0.75
N PRO A 89 12.67 8.33 1.82
CA PRO A 89 14.07 7.91 1.71
C PRO A 89 14.24 6.53 1.05
N TYR A 90 13.32 5.60 1.23
CA TYR A 90 13.38 4.28 0.61
C TYR A 90 13.25 4.34 -0.92
N THR A 91 12.45 5.27 -1.46
CA THR A 91 12.36 5.49 -2.91
C THR A 91 13.73 5.86 -3.49
N PHE A 92 14.50 6.72 -2.81
CA PHE A 92 15.82 7.14 -3.29
C PHE A 92 16.93 6.10 -3.07
N ALA A 93 16.75 5.22 -2.10
CA ALA A 93 17.75 4.24 -1.72
C ALA A 93 18.07 3.23 -2.84
N VAL A 94 17.08 2.88 -3.67
CA VAL A 94 17.23 1.93 -4.79
C VAL A 94 18.29 2.39 -5.79
N ALA A 95 18.25 3.65 -6.19
CA ALA A 95 19.22 4.20 -7.14
C ALA A 95 20.62 4.41 -6.53
N ARG A 96 20.70 4.61 -5.20
CA ARG A 96 21.95 4.84 -4.49
C ARG A 96 22.70 3.54 -4.17
N PHE A 97 21.98 2.52 -3.70
CA PHE A 97 22.57 1.29 -3.17
C PHE A 97 22.37 0.07 -4.09
N GLY A 98 21.51 0.21 -5.09
CA GLY A 98 21.03 -0.91 -5.93
C GLY A 98 19.79 -1.58 -5.33
N GLY A 99 18.88 -2.03 -6.20
CA GLY A 99 17.59 -2.60 -5.78
C GLY A 99 17.73 -3.85 -4.92
N ARG A 100 18.58 -4.81 -5.35
CA ARG A 100 18.89 -6.01 -4.57
C ARG A 100 19.48 -5.67 -3.20
N ASN A 101 20.53 -4.86 -3.19
CA ASN A 101 21.26 -4.55 -1.95
C ASN A 101 20.32 -3.83 -0.96
N TRP A 102 19.51 -2.89 -1.44
CA TRP A 102 18.54 -2.20 -0.59
C TRP A 102 17.45 -3.14 -0.08
N THR A 103 16.95 -4.06 -0.91
CA THR A 103 15.97 -5.07 -0.48
C THR A 103 16.53 -5.95 0.63
N VAL A 104 17.81 -6.36 0.55
CA VAL A 104 18.47 -7.13 1.63
C VAL A 104 18.56 -6.31 2.91
N VAL A 105 19.05 -5.09 2.83
CA VAL A 105 19.20 -4.21 4.00
C VAL A 105 17.84 -3.92 4.63
N SER A 106 16.85 -3.54 3.83
CA SER A 106 15.52 -3.19 4.33
C SER A 106 14.78 -4.41 4.91
N ALA A 107 14.99 -5.61 4.35
CA ALA A 107 14.49 -6.83 4.96
C ALA A 107 15.15 -7.12 6.32
N LEU A 108 16.48 -7.03 6.43
CA LEU A 108 17.17 -7.23 7.71
C LEU A 108 16.83 -6.17 8.76
N LEU A 109 16.54 -4.93 8.34
CA LEU A 109 16.07 -3.88 9.26
C LEU A 109 14.78 -4.27 9.99
N LEU A 110 13.95 -5.16 9.41
CA LEU A 110 12.74 -5.66 10.07
C LEU A 110 13.03 -6.51 11.32
N LEU A 111 14.25 -7.05 11.46
CA LEU A 111 14.65 -7.76 12.68
C LEU A 111 14.64 -6.85 13.89
N ALA A 112 15.05 -5.59 13.75
CA ALA A 112 15.14 -4.66 14.87
C ALA A 112 13.78 -4.48 15.60
N PRO A 113 12.67 -4.08 14.92
CA PRO A 113 11.37 -3.99 15.57
C PRO A 113 10.82 -5.34 16.04
N THR A 114 11.09 -6.44 15.29
CA THR A 114 10.56 -7.76 15.64
C THR A 114 11.21 -8.30 16.91
N VAL A 115 12.54 -8.18 17.04
CA VAL A 115 13.28 -8.57 18.25
C VAL A 115 12.96 -7.62 19.40
N ALA A 116 12.87 -6.30 19.15
CA ALA A 116 12.46 -5.36 20.18
C ALA A 116 11.05 -5.70 20.72
N ALA A 117 10.09 -6.00 19.84
CA ALA A 117 8.77 -6.43 20.27
C ALA A 117 8.82 -7.74 21.07
N LEU A 118 9.65 -8.71 20.65
CA LEU A 118 9.83 -9.97 21.37
C LEU A 118 10.28 -9.76 22.82
N VAL A 119 11.15 -8.77 23.05
CA VAL A 119 11.67 -8.45 24.39
C VAL A 119 10.62 -7.71 25.21
N VAL A 120 9.95 -6.71 24.63
CA VAL A 120 9.09 -5.78 25.41
C VAL A 120 7.64 -6.26 25.59
N MET A 121 7.19 -7.31 24.87
CA MET A 121 5.81 -7.81 25.00
C MET A 121 5.60 -8.54 26.32
N GLU A 122 5.59 -7.75 27.41
CA GLU A 122 5.33 -8.19 28.80
C GLU A 122 4.46 -7.16 29.53
N PRO A 123 3.56 -7.59 30.42
CA PRO A 123 2.89 -6.71 31.36
C PRO A 123 3.91 -5.94 32.22
N GLY A 124 3.64 -4.65 32.47
CA GLY A 124 4.54 -3.78 33.19
C GLY A 124 5.54 -2.99 32.33
N THR A 125 5.70 -3.33 31.07
CA THR A 125 6.46 -2.50 30.12
C THR A 125 5.80 -1.12 29.96
N SER A 126 6.61 -0.05 29.99
CA SER A 126 6.11 1.31 29.87
C SER A 126 5.43 1.56 28.53
N TYR A 127 4.38 2.39 28.51
CA TYR A 127 3.70 2.77 27.28
C TYR A 127 4.64 3.47 26.28
N GLY A 128 5.58 4.29 26.76
CA GLY A 128 6.59 4.94 25.92
C GLY A 128 7.51 3.93 25.21
N THR A 129 7.85 2.83 25.87
CA THR A 129 8.62 1.73 25.26
C THR A 129 7.83 1.06 24.14
N PHE A 130 6.53 0.78 24.36
CA PHE A 130 5.67 0.25 23.32
C PHE A 130 5.55 1.21 22.13
N LEU A 131 5.43 2.53 22.37
CA LEU A 131 5.41 3.53 21.29
C LEU A 131 6.70 3.54 20.49
N ALA A 132 7.86 3.47 21.14
CA ALA A 132 9.14 3.42 20.46
C ALA A 132 9.26 2.17 19.56
N VAL A 133 8.86 1.00 20.08
CA VAL A 133 8.88 -0.23 19.31
C VAL A 133 7.83 -0.21 18.19
N ALA A 134 6.65 0.37 18.41
CA ALA A 134 5.64 0.57 17.37
C ALA A 134 6.16 1.49 16.24
N ALA A 135 6.85 2.56 16.59
CA ALA A 135 7.51 3.43 15.61
C ALA A 135 8.53 2.66 14.77
N LEU A 136 9.34 1.80 15.38
CA LEU A 136 10.33 0.99 14.67
C LEU A 136 9.69 0.03 13.65
N THR A 137 8.49 -0.52 13.90
CA THR A 137 7.81 -1.39 12.91
C THR A 137 7.46 -0.64 11.62
N GLY A 138 7.41 0.69 11.68
CA GLY A 138 7.20 1.53 10.51
C GLY A 138 8.23 1.33 9.40
N VAL A 139 9.45 0.87 9.69
CA VAL A 139 10.45 0.58 8.65
C VAL A 139 9.94 -0.38 7.58
N GLY A 140 9.01 -1.28 7.93
CA GLY A 140 8.36 -2.20 7.00
C GLY A 140 7.49 -1.51 5.95
N GLY A 141 6.90 -0.34 6.29
CA GLY A 141 6.09 0.45 5.35
C GLY A 141 6.89 1.06 4.20
N GLY A 142 8.20 1.26 4.40
CA GLY A 142 9.13 1.75 3.37
C GLY A 142 9.39 0.75 2.25
N ASN A 143 9.31 -0.55 2.55
CA ASN A 143 9.59 -1.61 1.57
C ASN A 143 8.71 -1.49 0.32
N PHE A 144 7.47 -1.04 0.47
CA PHE A 144 6.59 -0.75 -0.66
C PHE A 144 7.22 0.23 -1.66
N ALA A 145 7.72 1.36 -1.17
CA ALA A 145 8.24 2.41 -2.03
C ALA A 145 9.51 1.96 -2.77
N SER A 146 10.43 1.30 -2.09
CA SER A 146 11.66 0.78 -2.71
C SER A 146 11.38 -0.36 -3.67
N SER A 147 10.49 -1.29 -3.34
CA SER A 147 10.15 -2.41 -4.22
C SER A 147 9.47 -1.92 -5.51
N MET A 148 8.50 -0.99 -5.39
CA MET A 148 7.83 -0.38 -6.54
C MET A 148 8.83 0.34 -7.46
N THR A 149 9.76 1.11 -6.90
CA THR A 149 10.82 1.80 -7.65
C THR A 149 11.73 0.80 -8.37
N ASN A 150 12.14 -0.26 -7.69
CA ASN A 150 12.99 -1.29 -8.25
C ASN A 150 12.30 -2.02 -9.41
N ILE A 151 11.08 -2.52 -9.20
CA ILE A 151 10.35 -3.27 -10.23
C ILE A 151 9.94 -2.39 -11.41
N ASN A 152 9.64 -1.11 -11.18
CA ASN A 152 9.40 -0.15 -12.25
C ASN A 152 10.58 -0.05 -13.24
N ALA A 153 11.82 -0.21 -12.76
CA ALA A 153 13.02 -0.17 -13.61
C ALA A 153 13.26 -1.48 -14.39
N PHE A 154 12.80 -2.62 -13.89
CA PHE A 154 13.00 -3.91 -14.55
C PHE A 154 12.06 -4.16 -15.74
N PHE A 155 10.86 -3.59 -15.76
CA PHE A 155 9.84 -3.96 -16.73
C PHE A 155 9.65 -2.93 -17.85
N PRO A 156 9.42 -3.40 -19.11
CA PRO A 156 9.06 -2.54 -20.23
C PRO A 156 7.68 -1.92 -20.03
N LEU A 157 7.42 -0.80 -20.70
CA LEU A 157 6.17 -0.04 -20.58
C LEU A 157 4.93 -0.91 -20.76
N ARG A 158 4.94 -1.80 -21.76
CA ARG A 158 3.82 -2.69 -22.09
C ARG A 158 3.46 -3.69 -20.99
N LYS A 159 4.41 -4.05 -20.09
CA LYS A 159 4.21 -5.00 -18.97
C LYS A 159 4.30 -4.34 -17.59
N LYS A 160 4.66 -3.06 -17.53
CA LYS A 160 4.94 -2.34 -16.27
C LYS A 160 3.72 -2.29 -15.34
N GLY A 161 2.53 -1.98 -15.87
CA GLY A 161 1.30 -1.93 -15.07
C GLY A 161 0.97 -3.26 -14.40
N TRP A 162 1.10 -4.37 -15.13
CA TRP A 162 0.92 -5.71 -14.59
C TRP A 162 1.93 -6.04 -13.47
N ALA A 163 3.21 -5.75 -13.71
CA ALA A 163 4.28 -6.06 -12.76
C ALA A 163 4.14 -5.25 -11.46
N LEU A 164 3.86 -3.95 -11.57
CA LEU A 164 3.65 -3.09 -10.40
C LEU A 164 2.36 -3.45 -9.65
N GLY A 165 1.31 -3.83 -10.39
CA GLY A 165 0.05 -4.32 -9.80
C GLY A 165 0.27 -5.60 -8.99
N LEU A 166 1.02 -6.56 -9.55
CA LEU A 166 1.35 -7.82 -8.85
C LEU A 166 2.26 -7.58 -7.64
N ASN A 167 3.26 -6.69 -7.77
CA ASN A 167 4.15 -6.34 -6.68
C ASN A 167 3.36 -5.73 -5.51
N ALA A 168 2.57 -4.68 -5.78
CA ALA A 168 1.77 -4.01 -4.77
C ALA A 168 0.69 -4.92 -4.14
N GLY A 169 0.03 -5.75 -4.95
CA GLY A 169 -0.97 -6.71 -4.45
C GLY A 169 -0.34 -7.78 -3.56
N GLY A 170 0.78 -8.34 -4.00
CA GLY A 170 1.52 -9.36 -3.26
C GLY A 170 2.08 -8.83 -1.93
N GLY A 171 2.55 -7.59 -1.91
CA GLY A 171 2.95 -6.91 -0.69
C GLY A 171 1.78 -6.74 0.28
N ASN A 172 0.66 -6.18 -0.19
CA ASN A 172 -0.52 -5.93 0.64
C ASN A 172 -1.07 -7.20 1.31
N ILE A 173 -0.94 -8.39 0.68
CA ILE A 173 -1.34 -9.68 1.27
C ILE A 173 -0.55 -9.99 2.56
N GLY A 174 0.60 -9.36 2.80
CA GLY A 174 1.32 -9.48 4.06
C GLY A 174 0.49 -9.07 5.29
N VAL A 175 -0.45 -8.12 5.12
CA VAL A 175 -1.35 -7.70 6.22
C VAL A 175 -2.29 -8.84 6.66
N PRO A 176 -3.12 -9.43 5.80
CA PRO A 176 -3.98 -10.54 6.22
C PRO A 176 -3.19 -11.78 6.62
N VAL A 177 -1.98 -11.99 6.09
CA VAL A 177 -1.16 -13.16 6.47
C VAL A 177 -0.64 -13.05 7.90
N VAL A 178 -0.16 -11.88 8.36
CA VAL A 178 0.22 -11.73 9.79
C VAL A 178 -1.00 -11.84 10.71
N GLN A 179 -2.18 -11.40 10.24
CA GLN A 179 -3.43 -11.54 10.98
C GLN A 179 -3.87 -13.01 11.09
N LEU A 180 -3.71 -13.79 10.01
CA LEU A 180 -3.93 -15.25 10.04
C LEU A 180 -2.91 -15.97 10.95
N ALA A 181 -1.65 -15.55 10.91
CA ALA A 181 -0.63 -16.11 11.80
C ALA A 181 -0.95 -15.80 13.28
N ALA A 182 -1.42 -14.59 13.58
CA ALA A 182 -1.88 -14.24 14.93
C ALA A 182 -3.13 -15.04 15.35
N LEU A 183 -4.09 -15.21 14.43
CA LEU A 183 -5.25 -16.09 14.68
C LEU A 183 -4.79 -17.51 15.04
N LEU A 184 -3.85 -18.07 14.30
CA LEU A 184 -3.32 -19.42 14.55
C LEU A 184 -2.68 -19.49 15.94
N VAL A 185 -1.85 -18.51 16.32
CA VAL A 185 -1.22 -18.44 17.65
C VAL A 185 -2.28 -18.34 18.74
N ILE A 186 -3.29 -17.46 18.59
CA ILE A 186 -4.35 -17.30 19.60
C ILE A 186 -5.19 -18.56 19.72
N ALA A 187 -5.49 -19.24 18.60
CA ALA A 187 -6.31 -20.45 18.59
C ALA A 187 -5.59 -21.66 19.19
N THR A 188 -4.27 -21.76 19.06
CA THR A 188 -3.50 -22.93 19.50
C THR A 188 -2.84 -22.73 20.87
N ALA A 189 -2.26 -21.56 21.13
CA ALA A 189 -1.51 -21.25 22.34
C ALA A 189 -2.22 -20.25 23.26
N GLY A 190 -3.28 -19.59 22.78
CA GLY A 190 -3.99 -18.57 23.54
C GLY A 190 -3.38 -17.17 23.43
N ALA A 191 -4.17 -16.17 23.82
CA ALA A 191 -3.78 -14.76 23.76
C ALA A 191 -2.66 -14.37 24.75
N GLY A 192 -2.30 -15.25 25.68
CA GLY A 192 -1.18 -15.02 26.60
C GLY A 192 0.23 -15.21 25.99
N HIS A 193 0.31 -15.64 24.73
CA HIS A 193 1.58 -16.01 24.08
C HIS A 193 1.94 -15.16 22.86
N PRO A 194 1.94 -13.80 22.94
CA PRO A 194 2.22 -12.92 21.78
C PRO A 194 3.61 -13.15 21.15
N ARG A 195 4.57 -13.60 21.94
CA ARG A 195 5.96 -13.86 21.52
C ARG A 195 6.07 -14.94 20.46
N LEU A 196 5.16 -15.94 20.43
CA LEU A 196 5.20 -17.00 19.44
C LEU A 196 5.05 -16.46 18.01
N LEU A 197 4.18 -15.46 17.82
CA LEU A 197 4.05 -14.80 16.52
C LEU A 197 5.38 -14.19 16.07
N LEU A 198 6.07 -13.49 16.96
CA LEU A 198 7.34 -12.82 16.66
C LEU A 198 8.45 -13.82 16.34
N VAL A 199 8.54 -14.91 17.10
CA VAL A 199 9.50 -16.01 16.86
C VAL A 199 9.32 -16.62 15.48
N VAL A 200 8.08 -16.77 15.00
CA VAL A 200 7.80 -17.28 13.63
C VAL A 200 8.30 -16.31 12.56
N TYR A 201 8.16 -15.00 12.77
CA TYR A 201 8.55 -14.01 11.76
C TYR A 201 10.06 -13.80 11.66
N ILE A 202 10.85 -14.02 12.71
CA ILE A 202 12.32 -13.87 12.67
C ILE A 202 12.97 -14.73 11.56
N PRO A 203 12.76 -16.04 11.47
CA PRO A 203 13.33 -16.84 10.39
C PRO A 203 12.77 -16.47 9.01
N LEU A 204 11.52 -16.03 8.89
CA LEU A 204 10.93 -15.58 7.63
C LEU A 204 11.61 -14.29 7.12
N ILE A 205 11.93 -13.35 8.00
CA ILE A 205 12.69 -12.14 7.67
C ILE A 205 14.08 -12.51 7.16
N VAL A 206 14.80 -13.39 7.88
CA VAL A 206 16.14 -13.84 7.47
C VAL A 206 16.08 -14.57 6.13
N ALA A 207 15.09 -15.44 5.93
CA ALA A 207 14.89 -16.14 4.66
C ALA A 207 14.60 -15.17 3.50
N ALA A 208 13.74 -14.15 3.71
CA ALA A 208 13.46 -13.13 2.68
C ALA A 208 14.74 -12.36 2.30
N ALA A 209 15.53 -11.93 3.30
CA ALA A 209 16.80 -11.25 3.06
C ALA A 209 17.82 -12.14 2.33
N ALA A 210 17.95 -13.40 2.74
CA ALA A 210 18.84 -14.37 2.10
C ALA A 210 18.42 -14.65 0.64
N LEU A 211 17.13 -14.87 0.40
CA LEU A 211 16.61 -15.10 -0.94
C LEU A 211 16.80 -13.86 -1.84
N ALA A 212 16.58 -12.66 -1.33
CA ALA A 212 16.88 -11.42 -2.06
C ALA A 212 18.38 -11.33 -2.39
N ALA A 213 19.27 -11.63 -1.44
CA ALA A 213 20.71 -11.64 -1.63
C ALA A 213 21.15 -12.66 -2.68
N LEU A 214 20.55 -13.83 -2.71
CA LEU A 214 20.93 -14.93 -3.59
C LEU A 214 20.30 -14.84 -4.99
N ARG A 215 19.14 -14.23 -5.13
CA ARG A 215 18.33 -14.34 -6.35
C ARG A 215 18.05 -13.03 -7.08
N MET A 216 18.07 -11.88 -6.38
CA MET A 216 17.86 -10.58 -7.02
C MET A 216 19.12 -10.02 -7.66
N ASP A 217 18.96 -9.00 -8.49
CA ASP A 217 20.04 -8.29 -9.18
C ASP A 217 19.91 -6.77 -8.94
N ASN A 218 21.02 -6.06 -9.09
CA ASN A 218 21.09 -4.61 -9.14
C ASN A 218 21.12 -4.12 -10.57
N LEU A 219 20.44 -3.01 -10.86
CA LEU A 219 20.54 -2.30 -12.15
C LEU A 219 21.43 -1.07 -12.01
N ALA A 220 22.58 -1.07 -12.72
CA ALA A 220 23.49 0.08 -12.73
C ALA A 220 22.92 1.34 -13.42
N PRO A 221 22.07 1.24 -14.45
CA PRO A 221 21.49 2.41 -15.10
C PRO A 221 20.49 3.22 -14.26
N VAL A 222 19.95 2.66 -13.15
CA VAL A 222 18.95 3.35 -12.32
C VAL A 222 19.55 4.57 -11.66
N ARG A 223 18.91 5.72 -11.86
CA ARG A 223 19.29 7.03 -11.28
C ARG A 223 18.08 7.68 -10.64
N ASN A 224 18.32 8.48 -9.60
CA ASN A 224 17.30 9.33 -9.00
C ASN A 224 17.09 10.57 -9.87
N ASP A 225 15.87 10.76 -10.35
CA ASP A 225 15.47 11.99 -11.03
C ASP A 225 14.93 12.99 -9.99
N THR A 226 15.86 13.69 -9.34
CA THR A 226 15.51 14.72 -8.35
C THR A 226 14.77 15.91 -8.98
N GLY A 227 14.99 16.15 -10.27
CA GLY A 227 14.25 17.15 -11.04
C GLY A 227 12.77 16.79 -11.15
N ALA A 228 12.47 15.53 -11.52
CA ALA A 228 11.09 15.04 -11.57
C ALA A 228 10.40 15.08 -10.19
N VAL A 229 11.11 14.75 -9.12
CA VAL A 229 10.56 14.84 -7.76
C VAL A 229 10.24 16.30 -7.38
N ARG A 230 11.16 17.23 -7.65
CA ARG A 230 10.94 18.67 -7.38
C ARG A 230 9.76 19.21 -8.19
N GLU A 231 9.61 18.77 -9.43
CA GLU A 231 8.51 19.14 -10.30
C GLU A 231 7.21 18.54 -9.79
N ALA A 232 7.17 17.24 -9.45
CA ALA A 232 6.01 16.57 -8.89
C ALA A 232 5.51 17.22 -7.59
N VAL A 233 6.40 17.66 -6.71
CA VAL A 233 6.03 18.39 -5.48
C VAL A 233 5.33 19.72 -5.79
N ARG A 234 5.65 20.37 -6.91
CA ARG A 234 5.05 21.65 -7.31
C ARG A 234 3.74 21.50 -8.09
N GLU A 235 3.47 20.30 -8.59
CA GLU A 235 2.27 20.03 -9.38
C GLU A 235 1.03 19.87 -8.49
N PRO A 236 -0.01 20.70 -8.64
CA PRO A 236 -1.22 20.64 -7.82
C PRO A 236 -1.91 19.28 -7.88
N HIS A 237 -1.91 18.63 -9.04
CA HIS A 237 -2.54 17.31 -9.20
C HIS A 237 -1.85 16.21 -8.41
N THR A 238 -0.57 16.35 -8.06
CA THR A 238 0.10 15.42 -7.12
C THR A 238 -0.60 15.44 -5.75
N TRP A 239 -0.91 16.63 -5.24
CA TRP A 239 -1.55 16.79 -3.92
C TRP A 239 -3.02 16.44 -3.92
N ILE A 240 -3.74 16.76 -5.00
CA ILE A 240 -5.15 16.37 -5.16
C ILE A 240 -5.25 14.83 -5.22
N MET A 241 -4.39 14.18 -6.00
CA MET A 241 -4.35 12.72 -6.06
C MET A 241 -3.87 12.09 -4.74
N ALA A 242 -2.94 12.72 -4.04
CA ALA A 242 -2.50 12.28 -2.71
C ALA A 242 -3.66 12.34 -1.71
N PHE A 243 -4.45 13.43 -1.71
CA PHE A 243 -5.65 13.57 -0.89
C PHE A 243 -6.69 12.47 -1.21
N LEU A 244 -7.00 12.25 -2.48
CA LEU A 244 -7.92 11.19 -2.89
C LEU A 244 -7.38 9.79 -2.55
N TYR A 245 -6.07 9.61 -2.58
CA TYR A 245 -5.43 8.34 -2.21
C TYR A 245 -5.44 8.09 -0.69
N ILE A 246 -5.53 9.14 0.14
CA ILE A 246 -5.91 8.99 1.56
C ILE A 246 -7.29 8.32 1.66
N GLY A 247 -8.26 8.75 0.84
CA GLY A 247 -9.60 8.17 0.83
C GLY A 247 -9.67 6.70 0.43
N THR A 248 -8.80 6.25 -0.46
CA THR A 248 -8.77 4.84 -0.91
C THR A 248 -7.73 4.02 -0.16
N PHE A 249 -6.43 4.28 -0.37
CA PHE A 249 -5.36 3.51 0.25
C PHE A 249 -5.25 3.76 1.76
N GLY A 250 -5.43 5.02 2.17
CA GLY A 250 -5.42 5.36 3.59
C GLY A 250 -6.54 4.65 4.34
N SER A 251 -7.73 4.56 3.75
CA SER A 251 -8.85 3.79 4.30
C SER A 251 -8.54 2.30 4.37
N PHE A 252 -7.97 1.73 3.29
CA PHE A 252 -7.56 0.31 3.29
C PHE A 252 -6.59 0.01 4.43
N ILE A 253 -5.51 0.78 4.57
CA ILE A 253 -4.50 0.58 5.63
C ILE A 253 -5.08 0.85 7.01
N GLY A 254 -5.80 1.98 7.19
CA GLY A 254 -6.35 2.36 8.47
C GLY A 254 -7.35 1.36 9.01
N TYR A 255 -8.28 0.91 8.17
CA TYR A 255 -9.23 -0.13 8.55
C TYR A 255 -8.56 -1.47 8.79
N SER A 256 -7.60 -1.86 7.94
CA SER A 256 -6.85 -3.11 8.12
C SER A 256 -6.16 -3.18 9.48
N PHE A 257 -5.66 -2.05 9.97
CA PHE A 257 -4.93 -2.00 11.22
C PHE A 257 -5.85 -1.82 12.43
N ALA A 258 -6.98 -1.12 12.27
CA ALA A 258 -7.92 -0.82 13.36
C ALA A 258 -8.97 -1.93 13.59
N PHE A 259 -9.31 -2.73 12.57
CA PHE A 259 -10.52 -3.57 12.56
C PHE A 259 -10.59 -4.55 13.74
N GLY A 260 -9.52 -5.27 14.02
CA GLY A 260 -9.49 -6.22 15.15
C GLY A 260 -9.72 -5.54 16.49
N LEU A 261 -9.12 -4.37 16.69
CA LEU A 261 -9.31 -3.59 17.91
C LEU A 261 -10.73 -3.04 18.01
N VAL A 262 -11.34 -2.59 16.91
CA VAL A 262 -12.74 -2.16 16.87
C VAL A 262 -13.68 -3.31 17.26
N LEU A 263 -13.44 -4.54 16.78
CA LEU A 263 -14.22 -5.70 17.17
C LEU A 263 -14.15 -6.00 18.68
N GLN A 264 -12.98 -5.82 19.29
CA GLN A 264 -12.82 -6.00 20.73
C GLN A 264 -13.49 -4.88 21.53
N THR A 265 -13.29 -3.63 21.13
CA THR A 265 -13.70 -2.45 21.91
C THR A 265 -15.15 -2.07 21.72
N GLN A 266 -15.65 -2.12 20.47
CA GLN A 266 -17.04 -1.73 20.12
C GLN A 266 -18.04 -2.86 20.38
N PHE A 267 -17.62 -4.12 20.11
CA PHE A 267 -18.53 -5.29 20.14
C PHE A 267 -18.17 -6.30 21.23
N GLY A 268 -17.22 -5.99 22.11
CA GLY A 268 -16.82 -6.86 23.22
C GLY A 268 -16.31 -8.24 22.78
N ARG A 269 -15.72 -8.36 21.56
CA ARG A 269 -15.25 -9.65 21.07
C ARG A 269 -13.98 -10.09 21.79
N THR A 270 -13.89 -11.38 22.08
CA THR A 270 -12.66 -11.98 22.61
C THR A 270 -11.52 -11.86 21.60
N PRO A 271 -10.25 -11.94 22.01
CA PRO A 271 -9.11 -11.93 21.09
C PRO A 271 -9.27 -12.95 19.93
N LEU A 272 -9.72 -14.17 20.23
CA LEU A 272 -9.95 -15.20 19.22
C LEU A 272 -11.07 -14.83 18.24
N GLN A 273 -12.21 -14.34 18.74
CA GLN A 273 -13.31 -13.89 17.89
C GLN A 273 -12.94 -12.70 17.02
N ALA A 274 -12.18 -11.75 17.54
CA ALA A 274 -11.70 -10.61 16.76
C ALA A 274 -10.71 -11.09 15.68
N ALA A 275 -9.70 -11.88 16.05
CA ALA A 275 -8.70 -12.40 15.13
C ALA A 275 -9.32 -13.25 13.99
N SER A 276 -10.38 -14.01 14.27
CA SER A 276 -11.07 -14.86 13.26
C SER A 276 -11.75 -14.05 12.14
N LEU A 277 -12.00 -12.77 12.34
CA LEU A 277 -12.65 -11.88 11.38
C LEU A 277 -11.69 -10.84 10.76
N THR A 278 -10.60 -10.50 11.47
CA THR A 278 -9.75 -9.36 11.12
C THR A 278 -9.10 -9.48 9.75
N PHE A 279 -8.66 -10.68 9.35
CA PHE A 279 -7.95 -10.90 8.08
C PHE A 279 -8.84 -10.83 6.84
N ILE A 280 -10.16 -11.04 6.97
CA ILE A 280 -11.09 -11.16 5.85
C ILE A 280 -11.12 -9.88 5.01
N GLY A 281 -11.24 -8.75 5.66
CA GLY A 281 -11.30 -7.45 4.99
C GLY A 281 -10.05 -7.12 4.18
N PRO A 282 -8.85 -7.10 4.80
CA PRO A 282 -7.60 -6.83 4.10
C PRO A 282 -7.29 -7.82 2.98
N LEU A 283 -7.64 -9.10 3.15
CA LEU A 283 -7.49 -10.11 2.10
C LEU A 283 -8.36 -9.76 0.89
N LEU A 284 -9.65 -9.51 1.12
CA LEU A 284 -10.58 -9.17 0.06
C LEU A 284 -10.19 -7.87 -0.65
N GLY A 285 -9.84 -6.82 0.11
CA GLY A 285 -9.41 -5.55 -0.46
C GLY A 285 -8.12 -5.66 -1.27
N SER A 286 -7.17 -6.52 -0.86
CA SER A 286 -5.95 -6.79 -1.63
C SER A 286 -6.25 -7.51 -2.95
N LEU A 287 -7.14 -8.52 -2.92
CA LEU A 287 -7.51 -9.31 -4.10
C LEU A 287 -8.35 -8.54 -5.12
N ILE A 288 -9.20 -7.61 -4.66
CA ILE A 288 -10.09 -6.83 -5.54
C ILE A 288 -9.38 -5.64 -6.21
N ARG A 289 -8.21 -5.25 -5.74
CA ARG A 289 -7.44 -4.11 -6.27
C ARG A 289 -7.20 -4.16 -7.78
N PRO A 290 -6.79 -5.29 -8.40
CA PRO A 290 -6.64 -5.40 -9.85
C PRO A 290 -7.95 -5.17 -10.61
N VAL A 291 -9.09 -5.56 -10.03
CA VAL A 291 -10.42 -5.35 -10.62
C VAL A 291 -10.71 -3.85 -10.74
N GLY A 292 -10.37 -3.05 -9.73
CA GLY A 292 -10.49 -1.60 -9.77
C GLY A 292 -9.68 -0.97 -10.90
N GLY A 293 -8.46 -1.46 -11.14
CA GLY A 293 -7.63 -1.04 -12.27
C GLY A 293 -8.25 -1.40 -13.62
N ALA A 294 -8.76 -2.63 -13.78
CA ALA A 294 -9.40 -3.10 -15.01
C ALA A 294 -10.70 -2.32 -15.32
N LEU A 295 -11.51 -2.04 -14.29
CA LEU A 295 -12.70 -1.20 -14.46
C LEU A 295 -12.34 0.24 -14.84
N ALA A 296 -11.27 0.79 -14.26
CA ALA A 296 -10.76 2.11 -14.62
C ALA A 296 -10.30 2.18 -16.08
N ASP A 297 -9.69 1.12 -16.62
CA ASP A 297 -9.31 1.03 -18.03
C ASP A 297 -10.53 0.98 -18.95
N ARG A 298 -11.62 0.32 -18.53
CA ARG A 298 -12.81 0.14 -19.37
C ARG A 298 -13.78 1.33 -19.32
N PHE A 299 -13.96 1.94 -18.14
CA PHE A 299 -15.02 2.93 -17.90
C PHE A 299 -14.48 4.32 -17.53
N GLY A 300 -13.16 4.48 -17.48
CA GLY A 300 -12.49 5.70 -17.05
C GLY A 300 -12.25 5.77 -15.55
N GLY A 301 -11.00 6.05 -15.16
CA GLY A 301 -10.56 6.03 -13.76
C GLY A 301 -11.33 7.00 -12.86
N ALA A 302 -11.63 8.22 -13.35
CA ALA A 302 -12.35 9.23 -12.59
C ALA A 302 -13.79 8.80 -12.25
N ARG A 303 -14.50 8.19 -13.20
CA ARG A 303 -15.89 7.71 -13.01
C ARG A 303 -15.92 6.57 -12.00
N ILE A 304 -15.02 5.59 -12.14
CA ILE A 304 -14.93 4.46 -11.22
C ILE A 304 -14.53 4.90 -9.82
N THR A 305 -13.57 5.83 -9.70
CA THR A 305 -13.15 6.34 -8.38
C THR A 305 -14.26 7.14 -7.70
N LEU A 306 -15.03 7.96 -8.44
CA LEU A 306 -16.21 8.65 -7.89
C LEU A 306 -17.28 7.66 -7.42
N ALA A 307 -17.64 6.69 -8.27
CA ALA A 307 -18.61 5.64 -7.92
C ALA A 307 -18.16 4.86 -6.67
N THR A 308 -16.86 4.60 -6.55
CA THR A 308 -16.29 3.95 -5.37
C THR A 308 -16.46 4.79 -4.12
N PHE A 309 -16.16 6.09 -4.15
CA PHE A 309 -16.36 6.97 -2.99
C PHE A 309 -17.84 7.08 -2.58
N VAL A 310 -18.76 7.16 -3.55
CA VAL A 310 -20.21 7.16 -3.26
C VAL A 310 -20.63 5.85 -2.58
N ALA A 311 -20.15 4.71 -3.09
CA ALA A 311 -20.43 3.42 -2.50
C ALA A 311 -19.77 3.26 -1.10
N MET A 312 -18.56 3.79 -0.88
CA MET A 312 -17.91 3.84 0.43
C MET A 312 -18.69 4.71 1.42
N ALA A 313 -19.22 5.85 0.98
CA ALA A 313 -20.09 6.68 1.82
C ALA A 313 -21.36 5.93 2.21
N ALA A 314 -22.02 5.24 1.28
CA ALA A 314 -23.18 4.42 1.57
C ALA A 314 -22.87 3.26 2.54
N ALA A 315 -21.77 2.53 2.31
CA ALA A 315 -21.32 1.45 3.19
C ALA A 315 -20.98 1.98 4.61
N THR A 316 -20.41 3.19 4.70
CA THR A 316 -20.16 3.86 5.99
C THR A 316 -21.47 4.18 6.71
N GLY A 317 -22.51 4.60 5.99
CA GLY A 317 -23.85 4.78 6.55
C GLY A 317 -24.41 3.48 7.17
N VAL A 318 -24.21 2.34 6.50
CA VAL A 318 -24.57 1.02 7.04
C VAL A 318 -23.74 0.69 8.31
N VAL A 319 -22.45 1.00 8.32
CA VAL A 319 -21.59 0.80 9.49
C VAL A 319 -22.02 1.69 10.66
N ILE A 320 -22.39 2.94 10.42
CA ILE A 320 -22.92 3.85 11.46
C ILE A 320 -24.21 3.27 12.06
N LEU A 321 -25.18 2.87 11.21
CA LEU A 321 -26.41 2.26 11.65
C LEU A 321 -26.17 1.00 12.50
N ALA A 322 -25.27 0.15 12.05
CA ALA A 322 -24.88 -1.07 12.75
C ALA A 322 -24.19 -0.78 14.08
N SER A 323 -23.34 0.25 14.14
CA SER A 323 -22.66 0.70 15.35
C SER A 323 -23.64 1.22 16.39
N VAL A 324 -24.63 2.04 15.98
CA VAL A 324 -25.67 2.59 16.87
C VAL A 324 -26.60 1.48 17.39
N ARG A 325 -26.88 0.47 16.55
CA ARG A 325 -27.75 -0.67 16.92
C ARG A 325 -27.00 -1.84 17.54
N GLU A 326 -25.70 -1.70 17.74
CA GLU A 326 -24.80 -2.76 18.26
C GLU A 326 -24.92 -4.10 17.50
N SER A 327 -25.26 -4.02 16.20
CA SER A 327 -25.45 -5.21 15.35
C SER A 327 -24.17 -5.62 14.67
N LEU A 328 -23.46 -6.62 15.23
CA LEU A 328 -22.23 -7.14 14.64
C LEU A 328 -22.42 -7.69 13.21
N PRO A 329 -23.49 -8.48 12.88
CA PRO A 329 -23.65 -9.00 11.52
C PRO A 329 -23.76 -7.88 10.47
N VAL A 330 -24.57 -6.85 10.74
CA VAL A 330 -24.72 -5.70 9.82
C VAL A 330 -23.44 -4.88 9.76
N PHE A 331 -22.72 -4.75 10.88
CA PHE A 331 -21.42 -4.09 10.92
C PHE A 331 -20.40 -4.80 10.03
N LEU A 332 -20.31 -6.14 10.11
CA LEU A 332 -19.40 -6.94 9.29
C LEU A 332 -19.70 -6.78 7.80
N VAL A 333 -20.97 -6.80 7.40
CA VAL A 333 -21.37 -6.62 5.99
C VAL A 333 -20.90 -5.23 5.50
N GLY A 334 -21.19 -4.17 6.25
CA GLY A 334 -20.78 -2.81 5.88
C GLY A 334 -19.26 -2.64 5.87
N PHE A 335 -18.57 -3.21 6.86
CA PHE A 335 -17.12 -3.05 7.00
C PHE A 335 -16.36 -3.86 5.96
N VAL A 336 -16.78 -5.08 5.63
CA VAL A 336 -16.22 -5.88 4.54
C VAL A 336 -16.47 -5.21 3.18
N ALA A 337 -17.64 -4.60 2.99
CA ALA A 337 -17.90 -3.78 1.79
C ALA A 337 -16.94 -2.59 1.70
N LEU A 338 -16.66 -1.88 2.80
CA LEU A 338 -15.67 -0.81 2.84
C LEU A 338 -14.27 -1.30 2.42
N PHE A 339 -13.84 -2.49 2.87
CA PHE A 339 -12.57 -3.07 2.44
C PHE A 339 -12.54 -3.36 0.94
N ALA A 340 -13.58 -4.00 0.41
CA ALA A 340 -13.67 -4.31 -1.01
C ALA A 340 -13.65 -3.03 -1.85
N LEU A 341 -14.43 -2.02 -1.45
CA LEU A 341 -14.50 -0.74 -2.14
C LEU A 341 -13.19 0.06 -2.02
N SER A 342 -12.54 0.07 -0.86
CA SER A 342 -11.24 0.74 -0.71
C SER A 342 -10.16 0.07 -1.57
N GLY A 343 -10.16 -1.26 -1.66
CA GLY A 343 -9.29 -2.02 -2.55
C GLY A 343 -9.54 -1.69 -4.03
N LEU A 344 -10.80 -1.64 -4.45
CA LEU A 344 -11.21 -1.25 -5.80
C LEU A 344 -10.78 0.19 -6.11
N GLY A 345 -11.04 1.12 -5.18
CA GLY A 345 -10.60 2.50 -5.26
C GLY A 345 -9.09 2.66 -5.36
N ASN A 346 -8.34 1.82 -4.65
CA ASN A 346 -6.88 1.77 -4.74
C ASN A 346 -6.40 1.53 -6.18
N GLY A 347 -7.02 0.56 -6.86
CA GLY A 347 -6.70 0.24 -8.25
C GLY A 347 -7.06 1.38 -9.19
N SER A 348 -8.28 1.92 -9.09
CA SER A 348 -8.79 2.95 -9.99
C SER A 348 -8.08 4.30 -9.82
N THR A 349 -7.85 4.74 -8.58
CA THR A 349 -7.16 6.02 -8.29
C THR A 349 -5.72 6.01 -8.80
N TYR A 350 -4.99 4.92 -8.53
CA TYR A 350 -3.59 4.81 -8.93
C TYR A 350 -3.42 4.79 -10.45
N LYS A 351 -4.38 4.19 -11.15
CA LYS A 351 -4.41 4.11 -12.62
C LYS A 351 -4.58 5.47 -13.30
N MET A 352 -5.20 6.45 -12.63
CA MET A 352 -5.41 7.80 -13.18
C MET A 352 -4.11 8.61 -13.30
N ILE A 353 -3.11 8.36 -12.45
CA ILE A 353 -1.95 9.24 -12.28
C ILE A 353 -1.18 9.47 -13.59
N PRO A 354 -0.80 8.45 -14.39
CA PRO A 354 -0.09 8.68 -15.65
C PRO A 354 -0.89 9.50 -16.66
N GLY A 355 -2.19 9.23 -16.79
CA GLY A 355 -3.06 9.91 -17.71
C GLY A 355 -3.24 11.40 -17.39
N ILE A 356 -3.30 11.76 -16.11
CA ILE A 356 -3.40 13.15 -15.66
C ILE A 356 -2.17 13.96 -16.10
N PHE A 357 -0.95 13.45 -15.85
CA PHE A 357 0.27 14.17 -16.23
C PHE A 357 0.49 14.20 -17.74
N GLN A 358 0.10 13.17 -18.47
CA GLN A 358 0.12 13.18 -19.93
C GLN A 358 -0.86 14.22 -20.49
N ALA A 359 -2.09 14.30 -19.98
CA ALA A 359 -3.06 15.30 -20.39
C ALA A 359 -2.58 16.73 -20.12
N GLN A 360 -1.91 16.96 -18.98
CA GLN A 360 -1.29 18.24 -18.69
C GLN A 360 -0.18 18.62 -19.69
N ALA A 361 0.65 17.65 -20.08
CA ALA A 361 1.71 17.88 -21.07
C ALA A 361 1.13 18.25 -22.44
N LEU A 362 0.07 17.56 -22.88
CA LEU A 362 -0.66 17.88 -24.09
C LEU A 362 -1.28 19.29 -24.02
N ALA A 363 -1.87 19.66 -22.89
CA ALA A 363 -2.43 21.02 -22.68
C ALA A 363 -1.36 22.12 -22.71
N ARG A 364 -0.09 21.80 -22.42
CA ARG A 364 1.07 22.69 -22.53
C ARG A 364 1.64 22.74 -23.96
N GLY A 365 1.03 22.07 -24.94
CA GLY A 365 1.44 22.06 -26.33
C GLY A 365 2.57 21.08 -26.68
N MET A 366 2.87 20.10 -25.81
CA MET A 366 3.84 19.04 -26.13
C MET A 366 3.29 18.11 -27.21
N SER A 367 4.19 17.51 -28.03
CA SER A 367 3.80 16.46 -28.99
C SER A 367 3.25 15.23 -28.26
N GLY A 368 2.51 14.38 -28.98
CA GLY A 368 1.92 13.17 -28.38
C GLY A 368 2.98 12.25 -27.73
N GLU A 369 4.13 12.10 -28.36
CA GLU A 369 5.24 11.28 -27.88
C GLU A 369 5.97 11.93 -26.69
N ASP A 370 6.29 13.21 -26.79
CA ASP A 370 6.91 13.99 -25.71
C ASP A 370 5.99 14.09 -24.49
N ALA A 371 4.69 14.30 -24.71
CA ALA A 371 3.70 14.33 -23.64
C ALA A 371 3.60 12.97 -22.91
N ALA A 372 3.67 11.87 -23.66
CA ALA A 372 3.69 10.54 -23.06
C ALA A 372 4.99 10.30 -22.26
N ALA A 373 6.14 10.73 -22.75
CA ALA A 373 7.43 10.63 -22.06
C ALA A 373 7.42 11.47 -20.77
N TYR A 374 6.98 12.72 -20.86
CA TYR A 374 6.82 13.62 -19.71
C TYR A 374 5.86 13.02 -18.66
N GLY A 375 4.68 12.57 -19.09
CA GLY A 375 3.69 11.96 -18.21
C GLY A 375 4.24 10.75 -17.46
N ARG A 376 5.00 9.88 -18.12
CA ARG A 376 5.67 8.72 -17.50
C ARG A 376 6.71 9.14 -16.47
N ARG A 377 7.57 10.09 -16.82
CA ARG A 377 8.64 10.60 -15.97
C ARG A 377 8.07 11.21 -14.67
N LEU A 378 7.11 12.11 -14.81
CA LEU A 378 6.51 12.81 -13.69
C LEU A 378 5.64 11.90 -12.83
N SER A 379 4.90 10.96 -13.44
CA SER A 379 4.11 9.95 -12.72
C SER A 379 4.95 9.10 -11.79
N GLY A 380 6.13 8.66 -12.23
CA GLY A 380 7.03 7.86 -11.40
C GLY A 380 7.41 8.56 -10.11
N ALA A 381 7.74 9.86 -10.17
CA ALA A 381 8.05 10.68 -9.01
C ALA A 381 6.80 10.97 -8.14
N ALA A 382 5.68 11.34 -8.78
CA ALA A 382 4.43 11.65 -8.10
C ALA A 382 3.85 10.44 -7.35
N MET A 383 3.90 9.23 -7.92
CA MET A 383 3.40 8.01 -7.28
C MET A 383 4.08 7.71 -5.94
N GLY A 384 5.38 8.01 -5.81
CA GLY A 384 6.09 7.89 -4.54
C GLY A 384 5.53 8.82 -3.46
N LEU A 385 5.30 10.10 -3.82
CA LEU A 385 4.72 11.12 -2.92
C LEU A 385 3.26 10.79 -2.58
N ILE A 386 2.45 10.48 -3.60
CA ILE A 386 1.03 10.11 -3.43
C ILE A 386 0.91 8.86 -2.53
N GLY A 387 1.79 7.88 -2.73
CA GLY A 387 1.83 6.67 -1.91
C GLY A 387 2.24 6.93 -0.45
N ALA A 388 3.17 7.86 -0.21
CA ALA A 388 3.58 8.24 1.14
C ALA A 388 2.47 9.01 1.87
N VAL A 389 1.90 10.04 1.23
CA VAL A 389 0.81 10.84 1.79
C VAL A 389 -0.46 10.00 1.97
N GLY A 390 -0.80 9.14 0.99
CA GLY A 390 -1.93 8.22 1.10
C GLY A 390 -1.83 7.29 2.32
N ALA A 391 -0.62 6.81 2.64
CA ALA A 391 -0.41 5.98 3.82
C ALA A 391 -0.65 6.71 5.16
N LEU A 392 -0.50 8.05 5.20
CA LEU A 392 -0.86 8.85 6.39
C LEU A 392 -2.35 8.76 6.74
N GLY A 393 -3.20 8.38 5.78
CA GLY A 393 -4.61 8.10 6.06
C GLY A 393 -4.80 7.01 7.12
N GLY A 394 -3.90 6.03 7.17
CA GLY A 394 -3.92 5.01 8.22
C GLY A 394 -3.67 5.60 9.61
N LEU A 395 -2.74 6.56 9.76
CA LEU A 395 -2.61 7.34 10.99
C LEU A 395 -3.89 8.12 11.29
N GLY A 396 -4.42 8.86 10.30
CA GLY A 396 -5.63 9.68 10.46
C GLY A 396 -6.80 8.86 11.02
N ILE A 397 -7.07 7.69 10.43
CA ILE A 397 -8.14 6.78 10.88
C ILE A 397 -7.93 6.35 12.34
N ASN A 398 -6.72 5.95 12.70
CA ASN A 398 -6.42 5.52 14.08
C ASN A 398 -6.52 6.68 15.09
N LEU A 399 -6.14 7.92 14.70
CA LEU A 399 -6.32 9.11 15.54
C LEU A 399 -7.79 9.46 15.74
N VAL A 400 -8.59 9.34 14.68
CA VAL A 400 -10.04 9.58 14.76
C VAL A 400 -10.72 8.53 15.64
N PHE A 401 -10.35 7.24 15.53
CA PHE A 401 -10.82 6.21 16.47
C PHE A 401 -10.38 6.50 17.89
N ARG A 402 -9.10 6.86 18.10
CA ARG A 402 -8.61 7.25 19.42
C ARG A 402 -9.49 8.34 20.04
N GLY A 403 -9.73 9.44 19.32
CA GLY A 403 -10.57 10.54 19.79
C GLY A 403 -12.02 10.11 20.07
N ALA A 404 -12.61 9.28 19.21
CA ALA A 404 -13.98 8.78 19.39
C ALA A 404 -14.09 7.91 20.65
N PHE A 405 -13.16 6.98 20.86
CA PHE A 405 -13.18 6.13 22.06
C PHE A 405 -12.86 6.90 23.34
N GLN A 406 -12.02 7.93 23.29
CA GLN A 406 -11.76 8.82 24.44
C GLN A 406 -12.99 9.65 24.83
N SER A 407 -13.74 10.15 23.85
CA SER A 407 -14.86 11.08 24.10
C SER A 407 -16.17 10.38 24.42
N SER A 408 -16.44 9.22 23.79
CA SER A 408 -17.75 8.56 23.87
C SER A 408 -17.70 7.07 24.24
N GLY A 409 -16.51 6.50 24.37
CA GLY A 409 -16.33 5.04 24.57
C GLY A 409 -16.75 4.21 23.34
N SER A 410 -17.07 4.84 22.21
CA SER A 410 -17.61 4.20 21.00
C SER A 410 -16.89 4.70 19.73
N GLY A 411 -16.78 3.83 18.72
CA GLY A 411 -16.25 4.19 17.41
C GLY A 411 -17.24 4.92 16.50
N THR A 412 -18.51 5.13 16.90
CA THR A 412 -19.57 5.70 16.05
C THR A 412 -19.18 7.08 15.50
N ALA A 413 -18.65 7.97 16.35
CA ALA A 413 -18.20 9.31 15.94
C ALA A 413 -17.08 9.25 14.88
N ALA A 414 -16.22 8.23 14.94
CA ALA A 414 -15.20 8.03 13.92
C ALA A 414 -15.82 7.71 12.56
N PHE A 415 -16.83 6.83 12.50
CA PHE A 415 -17.51 6.50 11.24
C PHE A 415 -18.24 7.71 10.64
N VAL A 416 -18.83 8.58 11.46
CA VAL A 416 -19.44 9.84 11.00
C VAL A 416 -18.37 10.76 10.37
N THR A 417 -17.20 10.85 10.97
CA THR A 417 -16.07 11.60 10.41
C THR A 417 -15.63 11.02 9.06
N PHE A 418 -15.55 9.69 8.93
CA PHE A 418 -15.18 9.04 7.67
C PHE A 418 -16.25 9.26 6.58
N LEU A 419 -17.53 9.25 6.93
CA LEU A 419 -18.60 9.59 5.99
C LEU A 419 -18.44 11.00 5.43
N GLY A 420 -18.19 12.00 6.30
CA GLY A 420 -17.90 13.37 5.89
C GLY A 420 -16.68 13.46 4.99
N PHE A 421 -15.61 12.72 5.30
CA PHE A 421 -14.39 12.67 4.49
C PHE A 421 -14.67 12.09 3.09
N TYR A 422 -15.45 11.02 2.97
CA TYR A 422 -15.81 10.46 1.66
C TYR A 422 -16.69 11.41 0.84
N ALA A 423 -17.59 12.18 1.48
CA ALA A 423 -18.35 13.23 0.80
C ALA A 423 -17.44 14.32 0.22
N VAL A 424 -16.40 14.72 0.96
CA VAL A 424 -15.37 15.64 0.45
C VAL A 424 -14.60 15.01 -0.71
N CYS A 425 -14.20 13.74 -0.62
CA CYS A 425 -13.53 13.03 -1.72
C CYS A 425 -14.41 12.96 -2.98
N CYS A 426 -15.72 12.69 -2.83
CA CYS A 426 -16.69 12.74 -3.94
C CYS A 426 -16.71 14.13 -4.60
N THR A 427 -16.81 15.19 -3.78
CA THR A 427 -16.85 16.57 -4.27
C THR A 427 -15.59 16.95 -5.03
N VAL A 428 -14.41 16.63 -4.47
CA VAL A 428 -13.11 16.89 -5.11
C VAL A 428 -12.99 16.13 -6.42
N MET A 429 -13.33 14.83 -6.42
CA MET A 429 -13.26 13.99 -7.62
C MET A 429 -14.16 14.53 -8.72
N TRP A 430 -15.40 14.86 -8.39
CA TRP A 430 -16.34 15.42 -9.35
C TRP A 430 -15.92 16.79 -9.87
N ALA A 431 -15.54 17.71 -8.98
CA ALA A 431 -15.20 19.10 -9.35
C ALA A 431 -13.94 19.19 -10.20
N VAL A 432 -12.90 18.38 -9.90
CA VAL A 432 -11.60 18.46 -10.55
C VAL A 432 -11.54 17.62 -11.83
N TYR A 433 -12.07 16.38 -11.79
CA TYR A 433 -11.82 15.41 -12.85
C TYR A 433 -13.04 15.07 -13.73
N LEU A 434 -14.26 15.47 -13.32
CA LEU A 434 -15.48 15.15 -14.07
C LEU A 434 -16.24 16.39 -14.57
N ARG A 435 -16.26 17.47 -13.81
CA ARG A 435 -17.00 18.70 -14.17
C ARG A 435 -16.35 19.49 -15.30
N ARG A 436 -15.01 19.40 -15.49
CA ARG A 436 -14.24 20.14 -16.51
C ARG A 436 -13.52 19.18 -17.44
N PRO A 437 -14.20 18.52 -18.39
CA PRO A 437 -13.55 17.56 -19.28
C PRO A 437 -12.56 18.17 -20.27
N ALA A 438 -12.60 19.49 -20.53
CA ALA A 438 -11.83 20.11 -21.60
C ALA A 438 -10.32 20.30 -21.33
N ALA A 439 -9.84 20.29 -20.07
CA ALA A 439 -8.44 20.52 -19.76
C ALA A 439 -7.70 19.27 -19.20
N VAL A 440 -8.43 18.23 -18.82
CA VAL A 440 -7.88 17.00 -18.19
C VAL A 440 -8.62 15.75 -18.69
N ALA A 441 -9.14 15.77 -19.92
CA ALA A 441 -9.66 14.55 -20.53
C ALA A 441 -8.51 13.55 -20.66
N VAL A 442 -8.46 12.58 -19.75
CA VAL A 442 -7.63 11.40 -19.91
C VAL A 442 -8.07 10.74 -21.20
N PRO A 443 -7.23 10.61 -22.24
CA PRO A 443 -7.60 9.89 -23.44
C PRO A 443 -8.05 8.49 -23.01
N ASP A 444 -9.24 8.07 -23.40
CA ASP A 444 -9.68 6.69 -23.20
C ASP A 444 -8.62 5.78 -23.86
N ALA A 445 -7.90 5.03 -23.05
CA ALA A 445 -6.85 4.10 -23.50
C ALA A 445 -7.42 2.90 -24.30
N GLY A 446 -8.66 3.01 -24.75
CA GLY A 446 -9.44 1.95 -25.40
C GLY A 446 -9.67 2.11 -26.92
N VAL A 447 -9.19 3.18 -27.57
CA VAL A 447 -9.31 3.31 -29.04
C VAL A 447 -7.90 3.24 -29.65
N ALA A 448 -7.33 2.03 -29.66
CA ALA A 448 -6.36 1.68 -30.68
C ALA A 448 -7.07 1.82 -32.02
N ALA A 449 -6.64 2.78 -32.83
CA ALA A 449 -7.15 2.99 -34.17
C ALA A 449 -7.17 1.64 -34.93
N LYS A 450 -8.35 1.18 -35.36
CA LYS A 450 -8.46 0.09 -36.30
C LYS A 450 -7.64 0.51 -37.53
N PRO A 451 -6.77 -0.33 -38.07
CA PRO A 451 -6.13 -0.05 -39.34
C PRO A 451 -7.23 0.12 -40.38
N GLN A 452 -7.27 1.28 -41.03
CA GLN A 452 -8.06 1.44 -42.22
C GLN A 452 -7.51 0.47 -43.27
N LEU A 453 -8.26 -0.57 -43.56
CA LEU A 453 -8.06 -1.38 -44.74
C LEU A 453 -8.35 -0.47 -45.93
N THR A 454 -7.30 0.10 -46.52
CA THR A 454 -7.37 0.65 -47.88
C THR A 454 -7.54 -0.52 -48.83
N SER A 455 -8.73 -0.61 -49.41
CA SER A 455 -9.03 -1.41 -50.58
C SER A 455 -8.23 -0.89 -51.79
N VAL A 456 -7.34 -1.71 -52.31
CA VAL A 456 -7.05 -1.77 -53.75
C VAL A 456 -7.02 -3.23 -54.16
#